data_15988952fa7c24887ab3e6d220ca1c23
#
_entry.id   15988952fa7c24887ab3e6d220ca1c23
#
_cell.length_a   1.000
_cell.length_b   1.000
_cell.length_c   1.000
_cell.angle_alpha   90.00
_cell.angle_beta   90.00
_cell.angle_gamma   90.00
#
_symmetry.space_group_name_H-M   'P 1'
#
loop_
_entity.id
_entity.type
_entity.pdbx_description
1 polymer ?
#
loop_
_entity_poly.entity_id
_entity_poly.type
_entity_poly.pdbx_seq_one_letter_code
_entity_poly.pdbx_strand_id
1 'polypeptide(L)'
;MKPHVHILGIAGTFMGGVAAIAKAAGFRVTGSDLNVYPPMSTQLEALGIEFIQGYGAEQLDLKPDIVVVGNALSRGSPVIEAMLDRGMAYTSGPLWLAEHVLRERHVIAVAGTHGKTTTTAMLCWILEHAGLGPGFLVGGVPSNFESSARLGKPPFFVIEADEYDTAFFDKRAKFVHYRPRTAILNNLEYDHADIYPDVAAIRQQFNQLLRTIPAAGRLIVNGQDVELATTLSMGCWTPRETFGLAGADLDWSARIAKGSAGTRFAVHFAGRAVAEIAWNLLGDHNVMNALAAIGAAHHAGVTPERAAQALTTFRGVRRRMEVRGVIDEVTVYDDFAHHPTAIETTLRGLRARVGTARIIAVLEPRSNTMKLGVHREQLAPALAAADLSWLLGSVDLGWDLAAALAPLGRRAAVAASVDAMVAELSAEARAGDHILVMSNGGFGGLHDKLLAALRARK
;
A
#
# COMPACT_ATOMS: atom_id res chain seq x y z
N MET A 1 -24.91 0.53 -26.49
CA MET A 1 -24.49 1.02 -25.18
C MET A 1 -23.43 0.07 -24.62
N LYS A 2 -22.43 0.56 -23.92
CA LYS A 2 -21.49 -0.34 -23.23
C LYS A 2 -22.19 -1.04 -22.06
N PRO A 3 -21.77 -2.27 -21.69
CA PRO A 3 -22.42 -3.06 -20.66
C PRO A 3 -22.51 -2.35 -19.31
N HIS A 4 -23.53 -2.68 -18.54
CA HIS A 4 -23.73 -2.21 -17.17
C HIS A 4 -23.00 -3.12 -16.19
N VAL A 5 -22.05 -2.54 -15.45
CA VAL A 5 -21.25 -3.21 -14.42
C VAL A 5 -21.75 -2.76 -13.04
N HIS A 6 -22.15 -3.68 -12.19
CA HIS A 6 -22.52 -3.40 -10.79
C HIS A 6 -21.45 -3.95 -9.85
N ILE A 7 -20.84 -3.07 -9.03
CA ILE A 7 -19.67 -3.40 -8.23
C ILE A 7 -20.04 -3.50 -6.75
N LEU A 8 -19.89 -4.68 -6.18
CA LEU A 8 -20.10 -4.93 -4.76
C LEU A 8 -18.80 -4.68 -3.98
N GLY A 9 -18.88 -3.88 -2.92
CA GLY A 9 -17.70 -3.41 -2.16
C GLY A 9 -17.01 -2.20 -2.82
N ILE A 10 -17.78 -1.34 -3.50
CA ILE A 10 -17.29 -0.24 -4.35
C ILE A 10 -16.50 0.83 -3.57
N ALA A 11 -16.73 0.98 -2.26
CA ALA A 11 -16.02 1.95 -1.43
C ALA A 11 -14.62 1.46 -0.97
N GLY A 12 -14.25 0.21 -1.24
CA GLY A 12 -12.88 -0.26 -1.06
C GLY A 12 -11.91 0.40 -2.05
N THR A 13 -10.68 0.70 -1.62
CA THR A 13 -9.68 1.42 -2.45
C THR A 13 -9.46 0.75 -3.81
N PHE A 14 -9.29 -0.57 -3.83
CA PHE A 14 -9.13 -1.34 -5.07
C PHE A 14 -10.40 -1.32 -5.92
N MET A 15 -11.56 -1.63 -5.33
CA MET A 15 -12.82 -1.72 -6.08
C MET A 15 -13.30 -0.36 -6.58
N GLY A 16 -13.11 0.72 -5.81
CA GLY A 16 -13.36 2.09 -6.25
C GLY A 16 -12.45 2.51 -7.41
N GLY A 17 -11.19 2.06 -7.40
CA GLY A 17 -10.28 2.23 -8.54
C GLY A 17 -10.74 1.47 -9.79
N VAL A 18 -11.22 0.22 -9.64
CA VAL A 18 -11.84 -0.54 -10.73
C VAL A 18 -13.06 0.18 -11.27
N ALA A 19 -13.91 0.75 -10.40
CA ALA A 19 -15.08 1.54 -10.79
C ALA A 19 -14.69 2.79 -11.63
N ALA A 20 -13.68 3.52 -11.19
CA ALA A 20 -13.17 4.68 -11.91
C ALA A 20 -12.62 4.32 -13.30
N ILE A 21 -11.85 3.24 -13.39
CA ILE A 21 -11.30 2.73 -14.66
C ILE A 21 -12.42 2.25 -15.57
N ALA A 22 -13.41 1.51 -15.06
CA ALA A 22 -14.57 1.04 -15.84
C ALA A 22 -15.37 2.22 -16.40
N LYS A 23 -15.62 3.24 -15.59
CA LYS A 23 -16.29 4.48 -16.02
C LYS A 23 -15.51 5.18 -17.14
N ALA A 24 -14.19 5.36 -16.95
CA ALA A 24 -13.30 5.96 -17.95
C ALA A 24 -13.23 5.13 -19.23
N ALA A 25 -13.33 3.80 -19.14
CA ALA A 25 -13.44 2.90 -20.27
C ALA A 25 -14.83 2.95 -20.94
N GLY A 26 -15.79 3.73 -20.40
CA GLY A 26 -17.13 4.02 -20.95
C GLY A 26 -18.19 2.98 -20.58
N PHE A 27 -17.99 2.13 -19.56
CA PHE A 27 -19.04 1.28 -19.02
C PHE A 27 -20.06 2.12 -18.22
N ARG A 28 -21.31 1.67 -18.17
CA ARG A 28 -22.23 2.12 -17.14
C ARG A 28 -21.80 1.46 -15.82
N VAL A 29 -21.54 2.24 -14.78
CA VAL A 29 -21.08 1.73 -13.51
C VAL A 29 -22.04 2.13 -12.42
N THR A 30 -22.47 1.15 -11.62
CA THR A 30 -23.15 1.34 -10.33
C THR A 30 -22.49 0.44 -9.30
N GLY A 31 -22.80 0.58 -8.03
CA GLY A 31 -22.28 -0.34 -7.02
C GLY A 31 -22.91 -0.16 -5.66
N SER A 32 -22.42 -0.93 -4.70
CA SER A 32 -22.87 -0.87 -3.31
C SER A 32 -21.74 -1.14 -2.32
N ASP A 33 -21.91 -0.62 -1.11
CA ASP A 33 -21.04 -0.92 0.03
C ASP A 33 -21.82 -0.71 1.34
N LEU A 34 -21.36 -1.31 2.44
CA LEU A 34 -21.95 -1.10 3.77
C LEU A 34 -21.64 0.29 4.32
N ASN A 35 -20.44 0.78 4.07
CA ASN A 35 -19.91 2.01 4.66
C ASN A 35 -19.31 2.91 3.57
N VAL A 36 -20.13 3.79 3.00
CA VAL A 36 -19.68 4.74 1.98
C VAL A 36 -19.53 6.13 2.62
N TYR A 37 -18.27 6.53 2.85
CA TYR A 37 -17.93 7.82 3.46
C TYR A 37 -16.68 8.41 2.79
N PRO A 38 -16.42 9.73 2.97
CA PRO A 38 -15.22 10.36 2.43
C PRO A 38 -13.91 9.66 2.87
N PRO A 39 -12.89 9.56 1.99
CA PRO A 39 -12.81 10.21 0.67
C PRO A 39 -13.46 9.44 -0.48
N MET A 40 -13.86 8.16 -0.29
CA MET A 40 -14.36 7.32 -1.40
C MET A 40 -15.73 7.76 -1.90
N SER A 41 -16.67 8.14 -1.01
CA SER A 41 -17.97 8.68 -1.43
C SER A 41 -17.80 9.88 -2.35
N THR A 42 -16.97 10.84 -1.94
CA THR A 42 -16.70 12.06 -2.71
C THR A 42 -16.07 11.76 -4.08
N GLN A 43 -15.18 10.77 -4.15
CA GLN A 43 -14.56 10.37 -5.42
C GLN A 43 -15.59 9.70 -6.36
N LEU A 44 -16.44 8.82 -5.85
CA LEU A 44 -17.49 8.16 -6.64
C LEU A 44 -18.51 9.15 -7.15
N GLU A 45 -18.95 10.10 -6.30
CA GLU A 45 -19.86 11.20 -6.67
C GLU A 45 -19.26 12.11 -7.75
N ALA A 46 -17.99 12.51 -7.60
CA ALA A 46 -17.29 13.32 -8.60
C ALA A 46 -17.19 12.64 -9.97
N LEU A 47 -17.15 11.28 -10.00
CA LEU A 47 -17.18 10.49 -11.21
C LEU A 47 -18.60 10.26 -11.75
N GLY A 48 -19.64 10.72 -11.06
CA GLY A 48 -21.04 10.46 -11.41
C GLY A 48 -21.38 8.96 -11.38
N ILE A 49 -20.82 8.22 -10.39
CA ILE A 49 -21.11 6.81 -10.13
C ILE A 49 -22.17 6.71 -9.05
N GLU A 50 -23.32 6.14 -9.40
CA GLU A 50 -24.40 5.87 -8.46
C GLU A 50 -24.04 4.67 -7.56
N PHE A 51 -24.23 4.84 -6.25
CA PHE A 51 -24.00 3.75 -5.30
C PHE A 51 -25.12 3.62 -4.27
N ILE A 52 -25.32 2.39 -3.79
CA ILE A 52 -26.34 2.01 -2.82
C ILE A 52 -25.62 1.66 -1.51
N GLN A 53 -26.17 2.12 -0.39
CA GLN A 53 -25.67 1.68 0.91
C GLN A 53 -26.34 0.38 1.32
N GLY A 54 -25.52 -0.62 1.67
CA GLY A 54 -25.97 -1.96 2.04
C GLY A 54 -25.84 -2.99 0.92
N TYR A 55 -26.14 -4.24 1.27
CA TYR A 55 -26.04 -5.41 0.39
C TYR A 55 -27.37 -6.14 0.27
N GLY A 56 -28.49 -5.41 0.08
CA GLY A 56 -29.82 -5.97 -0.15
C GLY A 56 -29.93 -6.61 -1.54
N ALA A 57 -30.83 -7.56 -1.70
CA ALA A 57 -31.04 -8.29 -2.98
C ALA A 57 -31.71 -7.43 -4.06
N GLU A 58 -32.45 -6.37 -3.66
CA GLU A 58 -33.19 -5.45 -4.53
C GLU A 58 -32.30 -4.67 -5.51
N GLN A 59 -31.02 -4.48 -5.15
CA GLN A 59 -30.07 -3.81 -6.03
C GLN A 59 -29.82 -4.56 -7.36
N LEU A 60 -30.09 -5.86 -7.41
CA LEU A 60 -29.99 -6.66 -8.61
C LEU A 60 -31.14 -6.39 -9.60
N ASP A 61 -32.20 -5.69 -9.18
CA ASP A 61 -33.29 -5.25 -10.05
C ASP A 61 -32.87 -4.11 -11.00
N LEU A 62 -31.69 -3.52 -10.80
CA LEU A 62 -31.00 -2.66 -11.77
C LEU A 62 -30.62 -3.40 -13.06
N LYS A 63 -30.71 -4.75 -13.07
CA LYS A 63 -30.41 -5.66 -14.19
C LYS A 63 -29.03 -5.39 -14.80
N PRO A 64 -27.93 -5.44 -14.00
CA PRO A 64 -26.60 -5.29 -14.55
C PRO A 64 -26.27 -6.45 -15.50
N ASP A 65 -25.48 -6.17 -16.54
CA ASP A 65 -24.96 -7.21 -17.42
C ASP A 65 -23.95 -8.13 -16.72
N ILE A 66 -23.23 -7.59 -15.73
CA ILE A 66 -22.30 -8.35 -14.90
C ILE A 66 -22.17 -7.73 -13.50
N VAL A 67 -22.09 -8.59 -12.49
CA VAL A 67 -21.80 -8.21 -11.09
C VAL A 67 -20.33 -8.45 -10.79
N VAL A 68 -19.61 -7.41 -10.33
CA VAL A 68 -18.21 -7.50 -9.94
C VAL A 68 -18.11 -7.56 -8.42
N VAL A 69 -17.63 -8.67 -7.88
CA VAL A 69 -17.65 -8.96 -6.46
C VAL A 69 -16.30 -8.65 -5.81
N GLY A 70 -16.32 -7.80 -4.77
CA GLY A 70 -15.15 -7.51 -3.94
C GLY A 70 -14.85 -8.64 -2.94
N ASN A 71 -13.60 -8.75 -2.50
CA ASN A 71 -13.15 -9.83 -1.61
C ASN A 71 -13.70 -9.75 -0.17
N ALA A 72 -14.25 -8.62 0.25
CA ALA A 72 -14.87 -8.48 1.57
C ALA A 72 -16.26 -9.16 1.68
N LEU A 73 -16.87 -9.54 0.56
CA LEU A 73 -18.17 -10.20 0.54
C LEU A 73 -18.03 -11.73 0.61
N SER A 74 -18.96 -12.36 1.32
CA SER A 74 -18.99 -13.82 1.52
C SER A 74 -20.38 -14.40 1.29
N ARG A 75 -20.47 -15.74 1.23
CA ARG A 75 -21.74 -16.47 1.28
C ARG A 75 -22.54 -16.06 2.52
N GLY A 76 -23.87 -16.08 2.39
CA GLY A 76 -24.81 -15.58 3.41
C GLY A 76 -25.15 -14.09 3.27
N SER A 77 -24.45 -13.32 2.42
CA SER A 77 -24.85 -11.96 2.09
C SER A 77 -26.09 -11.97 1.18
N PRO A 78 -27.17 -11.22 1.47
CA PRO A 78 -28.43 -11.26 0.69
C PRO A 78 -28.23 -11.04 -0.81
N VAL A 79 -27.39 -10.10 -1.20
CA VAL A 79 -27.09 -9.82 -2.62
C VAL A 79 -26.36 -10.98 -3.29
N ILE A 80 -25.42 -11.64 -2.57
CA ILE A 80 -24.67 -12.79 -3.10
C ILE A 80 -25.60 -13.98 -3.31
N GLU A 81 -26.44 -14.31 -2.33
CA GLU A 81 -27.35 -15.43 -2.45
C GLU A 81 -28.36 -15.17 -3.59
N ALA A 82 -28.94 -13.99 -3.67
CA ALA A 82 -29.88 -13.64 -4.75
C ALA A 82 -29.21 -13.62 -6.13
N MET A 83 -27.95 -13.19 -6.23
CA MET A 83 -27.16 -13.23 -7.47
C MET A 83 -26.98 -14.67 -7.97
N LEU A 84 -26.63 -15.58 -7.06
CA LEU A 84 -26.44 -17.01 -7.36
C LEU A 84 -27.78 -17.69 -7.74
N ASP A 85 -28.84 -17.44 -6.97
CA ASP A 85 -30.18 -18.02 -7.21
C ASP A 85 -30.77 -17.57 -8.54
N ARG A 86 -30.51 -16.32 -8.95
CA ARG A 86 -30.96 -15.78 -10.24
C ARG A 86 -30.06 -16.20 -11.42
N GLY A 87 -28.96 -16.93 -11.19
CA GLY A 87 -28.00 -17.36 -12.20
C GLY A 87 -27.37 -16.17 -12.96
N MET A 88 -27.14 -15.04 -12.27
CA MET A 88 -26.60 -13.84 -12.90
C MET A 88 -25.10 -14.01 -13.23
N ALA A 89 -24.65 -13.34 -14.29
CA ALA A 89 -23.23 -13.29 -14.62
C ALA A 89 -22.46 -12.49 -13.54
N TYR A 90 -21.40 -13.09 -13.01
CA TYR A 90 -20.54 -12.44 -12.03
C TYR A 90 -19.06 -12.75 -12.24
N THR A 91 -18.21 -11.86 -11.73
CA THR A 91 -16.75 -11.97 -11.77
C THR A 91 -16.14 -11.27 -10.56
N SER A 92 -14.83 -11.37 -10.41
CA SER A 92 -14.06 -10.59 -9.41
C SER A 92 -13.49 -9.30 -10.01
N GLY A 93 -13.16 -8.31 -9.15
CA GLY A 93 -12.51 -7.09 -9.58
C GLY A 93 -11.20 -7.33 -10.34
N PRO A 94 -10.27 -8.17 -9.81
CA PRO A 94 -9.03 -8.51 -10.51
C PRO A 94 -9.24 -9.17 -11.89
N LEU A 95 -10.18 -10.11 -11.98
CA LEU A 95 -10.45 -10.79 -13.26
C LEU A 95 -11.13 -9.86 -14.28
N TRP A 96 -12.11 -9.06 -13.84
CA TRP A 96 -12.73 -8.05 -14.70
C TRP A 96 -11.69 -7.08 -15.28
N LEU A 97 -10.79 -6.58 -14.44
CA LEU A 97 -9.71 -5.68 -14.84
C LEU A 97 -8.77 -6.36 -15.85
N ALA A 98 -8.40 -7.62 -15.59
CA ALA A 98 -7.54 -8.41 -16.48
C ALA A 98 -8.14 -8.57 -17.88
N GLU A 99 -9.44 -8.87 -17.98
CA GLU A 99 -10.12 -9.14 -19.25
C GLU A 99 -10.43 -7.87 -20.06
N HIS A 100 -10.78 -6.77 -19.39
CA HIS A 100 -11.30 -5.58 -20.04
C HIS A 100 -10.26 -4.45 -20.21
N VAL A 101 -9.16 -4.50 -19.46
CA VAL A 101 -8.17 -3.42 -19.45
C VAL A 101 -6.75 -3.92 -19.64
N LEU A 102 -6.32 -4.96 -18.91
CA LEU A 102 -4.90 -5.36 -18.85
C LEU A 102 -4.47 -6.21 -20.06
N ARG A 103 -5.38 -6.91 -20.72
CA ARG A 103 -5.10 -7.90 -21.76
C ARG A 103 -4.21 -7.36 -22.89
N GLU A 104 -4.40 -6.11 -23.27
CA GLU A 104 -3.67 -5.46 -24.36
C GLU A 104 -2.62 -4.47 -23.87
N ARG A 105 -2.23 -4.58 -22.60
CA ARG A 105 -1.27 -3.66 -21.95
C ARG A 105 0.04 -4.38 -21.61
N HIS A 106 1.10 -3.62 -21.59
CA HIS A 106 2.31 -4.02 -20.89
C HIS A 106 2.08 -3.75 -19.39
N VAL A 107 1.61 -4.76 -18.69
CA VAL A 107 1.35 -4.67 -17.26
C VAL A 107 2.66 -4.73 -16.47
N ILE A 108 2.83 -3.77 -15.57
CA ILE A 108 3.93 -3.74 -14.61
C ILE A 108 3.31 -3.90 -13.22
N ALA A 109 3.53 -5.04 -12.58
CA ALA A 109 2.99 -5.36 -11.28
C ALA A 109 4.03 -5.13 -10.17
N VAL A 110 3.60 -4.56 -9.05
CA VAL A 110 4.46 -4.33 -7.87
C VAL A 110 3.96 -5.17 -6.72
N ALA A 111 4.63 -6.28 -6.45
CA ALA A 111 4.32 -7.22 -5.39
C ALA A 111 5.32 -7.12 -4.22
N GLY A 112 4.88 -7.56 -3.04
CA GLY A 112 5.68 -7.58 -1.81
C GLY A 112 4.81 -7.30 -0.60
N THR A 113 5.26 -7.66 0.58
CA THR A 113 4.55 -7.38 1.84
C THR A 113 4.55 -5.88 2.13
N HIS A 114 5.70 -5.21 1.94
CA HIS A 114 5.89 -3.79 2.22
C HIS A 114 6.34 -3.01 0.99
N GLY A 115 6.07 -1.70 0.99
CA GLY A 115 6.55 -0.77 -0.04
C GLY A 115 5.75 -0.78 -1.35
N LYS A 116 4.79 -1.68 -1.55
CA LYS A 116 3.96 -1.81 -2.78
C LYS A 116 3.47 -0.45 -3.28
N THR A 117 2.69 0.25 -2.46
CA THR A 117 2.03 1.52 -2.81
C THR A 117 3.03 2.60 -3.21
N THR A 118 4.11 2.77 -2.43
CA THR A 118 5.14 3.78 -2.69
C THR A 118 5.89 3.47 -3.98
N THR A 119 6.31 2.22 -4.18
CA THR A 119 7.01 1.78 -5.40
C THR A 119 6.13 1.92 -6.64
N THR A 120 4.84 1.53 -6.55
CA THR A 120 3.86 1.70 -7.63
C THR A 120 3.70 3.18 -7.98
N ALA A 121 3.58 4.05 -6.98
CA ALA A 121 3.45 5.49 -7.17
C ALA A 121 4.71 6.12 -7.81
N MET A 122 5.91 5.72 -7.36
CA MET A 122 7.19 6.14 -7.96
C MET A 122 7.27 5.74 -9.42
N LEU A 123 6.93 4.49 -9.74
CA LEU A 123 6.95 3.98 -11.10
C LEU A 123 5.94 4.70 -11.99
N CYS A 124 4.71 4.93 -11.52
CA CYS A 124 3.72 5.73 -12.24
C CYS A 124 4.26 7.13 -12.56
N TRP A 125 4.90 7.78 -11.59
CA TRP A 125 5.47 9.11 -11.78
C TRP A 125 6.64 9.12 -12.76
N ILE A 126 7.54 8.13 -12.70
CA ILE A 126 8.63 7.98 -13.66
C ILE A 126 8.09 7.86 -15.09
N LEU A 127 7.11 7.00 -15.32
CA LEU A 127 6.51 6.80 -16.63
C LEU A 127 5.73 8.04 -17.11
N GLU A 128 5.04 8.74 -16.21
CA GLU A 128 4.35 10.00 -16.52
C GLU A 128 5.34 11.08 -16.93
N HIS A 129 6.42 11.28 -16.14
CA HIS A 129 7.47 12.24 -16.41
C HIS A 129 8.21 11.92 -17.73
N ALA A 130 8.28 10.65 -18.10
CA ALA A 130 8.81 10.21 -19.40
C ALA A 130 7.82 10.41 -20.56
N GLY A 131 6.63 10.97 -20.33
CA GLY A 131 5.61 11.23 -21.36
C GLY A 131 4.84 9.99 -21.81
N LEU A 132 4.94 8.86 -21.09
CA LEU A 132 4.34 7.60 -21.48
C LEU A 132 2.86 7.48 -21.04
N GLY A 133 2.37 8.37 -20.15
CA GLY A 133 0.96 8.46 -19.75
C GLY A 133 0.33 7.14 -19.27
N PRO A 134 0.94 6.40 -18.33
CA PRO A 134 0.49 5.05 -17.97
C PRO A 134 -0.93 5.04 -17.39
N GLY A 135 -1.66 3.93 -17.60
CA GLY A 135 -2.75 3.56 -16.72
C GLY A 135 -2.19 3.06 -15.38
N PHE A 136 -2.97 3.19 -14.32
CA PHE A 136 -2.54 2.68 -13.02
C PHE A 136 -3.69 2.38 -12.05
N LEU A 137 -3.41 1.50 -11.10
CA LEU A 137 -4.23 1.24 -9.90
C LEU A 137 -3.30 1.08 -8.70
N VAL A 138 -3.36 2.03 -7.77
CA VAL A 138 -2.49 2.15 -6.59
C VAL A 138 -3.35 2.05 -5.33
N GLY A 139 -2.87 1.39 -4.29
CA GLY A 139 -3.57 1.23 -3.01
C GLY A 139 -3.63 2.50 -2.14
N GLY A 140 -3.13 3.63 -2.63
CA GLY A 140 -3.18 4.94 -1.99
C GLY A 140 -3.22 6.05 -3.05
N VAL A 141 -3.31 7.30 -2.63
CA VAL A 141 -3.34 8.45 -3.54
C VAL A 141 -1.93 9.05 -3.65
N PRO A 142 -1.23 8.87 -4.79
CA PRO A 142 0.07 9.51 -4.98
C PRO A 142 -0.10 11.02 -5.06
N SER A 143 0.75 11.77 -4.36
CA SER A 143 0.65 13.25 -4.27
C SER A 143 0.99 13.97 -5.59
N ASN A 144 1.55 13.28 -6.56
CA ASN A 144 1.77 13.78 -7.93
C ASN A 144 0.54 13.60 -8.83
N PHE A 145 -0.46 12.86 -8.38
CA PHE A 145 -1.71 12.60 -9.08
C PHE A 145 -2.89 12.95 -8.17
N GLU A 146 -4.05 13.20 -8.74
CA GLU A 146 -5.27 13.51 -7.99
C GLU A 146 -6.12 12.27 -7.65
N SER A 147 -5.70 11.10 -8.15
CA SER A 147 -6.46 9.85 -8.06
C SER A 147 -5.54 8.66 -7.77
N SER A 148 -6.10 7.63 -7.13
CA SER A 148 -5.45 6.32 -6.96
C SER A 148 -5.55 5.41 -8.18
N ALA A 149 -6.36 5.77 -9.18
CA ALA A 149 -6.60 4.94 -10.38
C ALA A 149 -6.81 5.80 -11.63
N ARG A 150 -6.29 5.34 -12.75
CA ARG A 150 -6.42 5.98 -14.06
C ARG A 150 -6.36 4.94 -15.16
N LEU A 151 -7.24 5.02 -16.17
CA LEU A 151 -7.21 4.15 -17.33
C LEU A 151 -5.92 4.36 -18.17
N GLY A 152 -5.44 5.60 -18.27
CA GLY A 152 -4.21 5.97 -18.98
C GLY A 152 -4.21 5.61 -20.47
N LYS A 153 -3.06 5.86 -21.10
CA LYS A 153 -2.84 5.53 -22.52
C LYS A 153 -2.08 4.21 -22.67
N PRO A 154 -2.34 3.41 -23.72
CA PRO A 154 -1.47 2.27 -24.05
C PRO A 154 -0.02 2.75 -24.29
N PRO A 155 0.99 1.87 -24.15
CA PRO A 155 0.87 0.46 -23.82
C PRO A 155 0.91 0.15 -22.31
N PHE A 156 1.33 1.04 -21.43
CA PHE A 156 1.68 0.72 -20.06
C PHE A 156 0.49 0.78 -19.08
N PHE A 157 0.46 -0.18 -18.16
CA PHE A 157 -0.42 -0.17 -17.00
C PHE A 157 0.34 -0.63 -15.76
N VAL A 158 0.41 0.21 -14.74
CA VAL A 158 1.10 -0.09 -13.48
C VAL A 158 0.07 -0.47 -12.42
N ILE A 159 0.26 -1.61 -11.77
CA ILE A 159 -0.70 -2.10 -10.78
C ILE A 159 -0.02 -2.54 -9.49
N GLU A 160 -0.56 -2.09 -8.37
CA GLU A 160 -0.22 -2.62 -7.07
C GLU A 160 -0.74 -4.06 -6.96
N ALA A 161 0.17 -4.99 -6.79
CA ALA A 161 -0.08 -6.42 -6.84
C ALA A 161 -0.14 -7.00 -5.42
N ASP A 162 -1.36 -6.99 -4.88
CA ASP A 162 -1.66 -7.42 -3.54
C ASP A 162 -1.82 -8.95 -3.47
N GLU A 163 -1.27 -9.56 -2.42
CA GLU A 163 -1.34 -10.99 -2.14
C GLU A 163 -2.68 -11.44 -1.53
N TYR A 164 -3.58 -10.54 -1.16
CA TYR A 164 -4.91 -10.89 -0.66
C TYR A 164 -5.70 -11.72 -1.67
N ASP A 165 -6.57 -12.60 -1.16
CA ASP A 165 -7.50 -13.41 -1.96
C ASP A 165 -8.42 -12.55 -2.85
N THR A 166 -8.86 -13.13 -3.93
CA THR A 166 -9.57 -12.44 -5.02
C THR A 166 -11.03 -12.17 -4.70
N ALA A 167 -11.77 -13.20 -4.28
CA ALA A 167 -13.19 -13.15 -3.95
C ALA A 167 -13.62 -14.39 -3.15
N PHE A 168 -14.89 -14.47 -2.70
CA PHE A 168 -15.39 -15.62 -1.96
C PHE A 168 -15.30 -16.94 -2.77
N PHE A 169 -15.37 -16.87 -4.10
CA PHE A 169 -15.33 -18.01 -5.01
C PHE A 169 -13.94 -18.27 -5.63
N ASP A 170 -12.97 -17.37 -5.40
CA ASP A 170 -11.59 -17.53 -5.87
C ASP A 170 -10.62 -17.11 -4.77
N LYS A 171 -9.94 -18.10 -4.17
CA LYS A 171 -9.01 -17.92 -3.05
C LYS A 171 -7.56 -17.74 -3.47
N ARG A 172 -7.27 -17.65 -4.76
CA ARG A 172 -5.95 -17.26 -5.26
C ARG A 172 -5.72 -15.77 -5.01
N ALA A 173 -4.45 -15.39 -4.83
CA ALA A 173 -4.07 -13.99 -4.69
C ALA A 173 -4.47 -13.16 -5.93
N LYS A 174 -4.88 -11.91 -5.73
CA LYS A 174 -5.34 -10.99 -6.79
C LYS A 174 -4.35 -10.88 -7.94
N PHE A 175 -3.06 -10.85 -7.63
CA PHE A 175 -2.00 -10.63 -8.61
C PHE A 175 -1.86 -11.77 -9.64
N VAL A 176 -2.36 -12.97 -9.39
CA VAL A 176 -2.33 -14.10 -10.34
C VAL A 176 -3.14 -13.78 -11.61
N HIS A 177 -4.15 -12.92 -11.49
CA HIS A 177 -4.99 -12.51 -12.61
C HIS A 177 -4.33 -11.48 -13.53
N TYR A 178 -3.33 -10.72 -13.06
CA TYR A 178 -2.80 -9.55 -13.80
C TYR A 178 -1.88 -9.90 -14.96
N ARG A 179 -1.25 -11.10 -14.95
CA ARG A 179 -0.36 -11.61 -16.00
C ARG A 179 0.66 -10.56 -16.46
N PRO A 180 1.49 -10.04 -15.54
CA PRO A 180 2.38 -8.93 -15.86
C PRO A 180 3.50 -9.34 -16.83
N ARG A 181 3.96 -8.39 -17.63
CA ARG A 181 5.20 -8.51 -18.41
C ARG A 181 6.42 -8.10 -17.61
N THR A 182 6.25 -7.17 -16.66
CA THR A 182 7.28 -6.79 -15.70
C THR A 182 6.69 -6.96 -14.32
N ALA A 183 7.43 -7.60 -13.41
CA ALA A 183 7.02 -7.69 -12.01
C ALA A 183 8.16 -7.28 -11.08
N ILE A 184 7.84 -6.41 -10.12
CA ILE A 184 8.69 -6.08 -8.99
C ILE A 184 8.33 -7.02 -7.84
N LEU A 185 9.34 -7.61 -7.21
CA LEU A 185 9.23 -8.38 -5.98
C LEU A 185 10.04 -7.64 -4.90
N ASN A 186 9.36 -6.83 -4.07
CA ASN A 186 10.02 -5.96 -3.10
C ASN A 186 10.57 -6.71 -1.89
N ASN A 187 9.73 -7.54 -1.28
CA ASN A 187 10.04 -8.33 -0.09
C ASN A 187 8.91 -9.34 0.15
N LEU A 188 9.17 -10.32 1.01
CA LEU A 188 8.19 -11.30 1.40
C LEU A 188 8.35 -11.60 2.89
N GLU A 189 7.34 -11.23 3.69
CA GLU A 189 7.25 -11.52 5.11
C GLU A 189 5.89 -12.14 5.43
N TYR A 190 5.76 -12.72 6.63
CA TYR A 190 4.48 -13.26 7.09
C TYR A 190 3.54 -12.12 7.49
N ASP A 191 2.48 -11.96 6.76
CA ASP A 191 1.35 -11.06 7.03
C ASP A 191 0.03 -11.73 6.62
N HIS A 192 -1.10 -11.05 6.81
CA HIS A 192 -2.42 -11.57 6.44
C HIS A 192 -2.75 -12.92 7.11
N ALA A 193 -2.48 -13.03 8.43
CA ALA A 193 -2.69 -14.25 9.22
C ALA A 193 -4.16 -14.70 9.30
N ASP A 194 -5.09 -13.87 8.84
CA ASP A 194 -6.52 -14.19 8.68
C ASP A 194 -6.79 -15.10 7.48
N ILE A 195 -5.91 -15.12 6.47
CA ILE A 195 -6.08 -15.95 5.27
C ILE A 195 -4.89 -16.89 4.99
N TYR A 196 -3.72 -16.63 5.55
CA TYR A 196 -2.53 -17.47 5.40
C TYR A 196 -2.06 -18.04 6.72
N PRO A 197 -1.87 -19.37 6.82
CA PRO A 197 -1.42 -20.00 8.06
C PRO A 197 0.06 -19.73 8.37
N ASP A 198 0.88 -19.50 7.34
CA ASP A 198 2.33 -19.33 7.45
C ASP A 198 2.93 -18.62 6.21
N VAL A 199 4.23 -18.31 6.28
CA VAL A 199 4.97 -17.70 5.16
C VAL A 199 5.08 -18.64 3.95
N ALA A 200 5.02 -19.96 4.14
CA ALA A 200 5.08 -20.92 3.04
C ALA A 200 3.85 -20.83 2.14
N ALA A 201 2.66 -20.57 2.73
CA ALA A 201 1.44 -20.32 1.96
C ALA A 201 1.56 -19.05 1.12
N ILE A 202 2.16 -17.98 1.64
CA ILE A 202 2.41 -16.74 0.88
C ILE A 202 3.42 -17.00 -0.25
N ARG A 203 4.53 -17.73 0.02
CA ARG A 203 5.48 -18.14 -1.03
C ARG A 203 4.81 -18.89 -2.18
N GLN A 204 3.83 -19.74 -1.89
CA GLN A 204 3.06 -20.43 -2.94
C GLN A 204 2.29 -19.46 -3.82
N GLN A 205 1.67 -18.42 -3.25
CA GLN A 205 0.98 -17.39 -4.03
C GLN A 205 1.96 -16.63 -4.94
N PHE A 206 3.12 -16.22 -4.40
CA PHE A 206 4.16 -15.59 -5.22
C PHE A 206 4.68 -16.52 -6.33
N ASN A 207 4.86 -17.81 -6.05
CA ASN A 207 5.21 -18.77 -7.10
C ASN A 207 4.12 -18.89 -8.17
N GLN A 208 2.83 -18.83 -7.80
CA GLN A 208 1.74 -18.76 -8.78
C GLN A 208 1.82 -17.50 -9.65
N LEU A 209 2.16 -16.33 -9.08
CA LEU A 209 2.43 -15.12 -9.85
C LEU A 209 3.56 -15.35 -10.86
N LEU A 210 4.71 -15.90 -10.41
CA LEU A 210 5.86 -16.17 -11.29
C LEU A 210 5.49 -17.02 -12.50
N ARG A 211 4.59 -18.00 -12.33
CA ARG A 211 4.10 -18.86 -13.43
C ARG A 211 3.27 -18.12 -14.48
N THR A 212 2.77 -16.92 -14.17
CA THR A 212 1.97 -16.11 -15.11
C THR A 212 2.81 -15.14 -15.93
N ILE A 213 4.10 -14.98 -15.60
CA ILE A 213 4.99 -14.00 -16.23
C ILE A 213 5.72 -14.66 -17.40
N PRO A 214 5.65 -14.10 -18.63
CA PRO A 214 6.24 -14.73 -19.80
C PRO A 214 7.77 -14.72 -19.76
N ALA A 215 8.42 -15.67 -20.45
CA ALA A 215 9.87 -15.74 -20.59
C ALA A 215 10.48 -14.48 -21.25
N ALA A 216 9.71 -13.75 -22.08
CA ALA A 216 10.10 -12.46 -22.65
C ALA A 216 9.85 -11.26 -21.71
N GLY A 217 9.41 -11.53 -20.48
CA GLY A 217 9.19 -10.52 -19.45
C GLY A 217 10.44 -10.19 -18.65
N ARG A 218 10.25 -9.49 -17.51
CA ARG A 218 11.33 -9.16 -16.58
C ARG A 218 10.86 -9.19 -15.12
N LEU A 219 11.68 -9.77 -14.27
CA LEU A 219 11.54 -9.67 -12.82
C LEU A 219 12.57 -8.68 -12.27
N ILE A 220 12.13 -7.78 -11.40
CA ILE A 220 12.97 -6.87 -10.62
C ILE A 220 12.85 -7.30 -9.18
N VAL A 221 13.89 -7.93 -8.65
CA VAL A 221 13.81 -8.69 -7.39
C VAL A 221 14.73 -8.09 -6.34
N ASN A 222 14.24 -7.93 -5.12
CA ASN A 222 15.11 -7.63 -3.98
C ASN A 222 16.08 -8.81 -3.77
N GLY A 223 17.34 -8.59 -4.11
CA GLY A 223 18.40 -9.61 -4.00
C GLY A 223 18.83 -9.91 -2.57
N GLN A 224 18.34 -9.14 -1.59
CA GLN A 224 18.66 -9.29 -0.17
C GLN A 224 17.57 -10.02 0.62
N ASP A 225 16.47 -10.39 -0.03
CA ASP A 225 15.33 -11.07 0.62
C ASP A 225 15.42 -12.58 0.47
N VAL A 226 15.55 -13.27 1.62
CA VAL A 226 15.73 -14.73 1.68
C VAL A 226 14.45 -15.48 1.27
N GLU A 227 13.27 -14.93 1.62
CA GLU A 227 11.98 -15.54 1.29
C GLU A 227 11.71 -15.48 -0.23
N LEU A 228 12.08 -14.35 -0.87
CA LEU A 228 12.03 -14.25 -2.33
C LEU A 228 13.03 -15.19 -3.00
N ALA A 229 14.26 -15.32 -2.48
CA ALA A 229 15.23 -16.28 -3.00
C ALA A 229 14.68 -17.72 -2.93
N THR A 230 14.06 -18.08 -1.81
CA THR A 230 13.38 -19.37 -1.63
C THR A 230 12.23 -19.55 -2.62
N THR A 231 11.41 -18.51 -2.81
CA THR A 231 10.28 -18.53 -3.76
C THR A 231 10.76 -18.74 -5.20
N LEU A 232 11.83 -18.06 -5.61
CA LEU A 232 12.42 -18.20 -6.94
C LEU A 232 12.99 -19.62 -7.17
N SER A 233 13.51 -20.27 -6.12
CA SER A 233 13.99 -21.66 -6.21
C SER A 233 12.88 -22.68 -6.48
N MET A 234 11.63 -22.34 -6.19
CA MET A 234 10.45 -23.16 -6.52
C MET A 234 10.15 -23.19 -8.03
N GLY A 235 10.81 -22.35 -8.82
CA GLY A 235 10.71 -22.23 -10.27
C GLY A 235 10.62 -20.78 -10.73
N CYS A 236 11.48 -20.43 -11.67
CA CYS A 236 11.52 -19.10 -12.29
C CYS A 236 11.88 -19.26 -13.77
N TRP A 237 11.04 -18.77 -14.66
CA TRP A 237 11.16 -18.92 -16.11
C TRP A 237 11.43 -17.59 -16.83
N THR A 238 11.39 -16.49 -16.09
CA THR A 238 11.55 -15.13 -16.60
C THR A 238 12.92 -14.58 -16.22
N PRO A 239 13.64 -13.90 -17.11
CA PRO A 239 14.88 -13.20 -16.77
C PRO A 239 14.68 -12.22 -15.62
N ARG A 240 15.67 -12.16 -14.71
CA ARG A 240 15.62 -11.35 -13.51
C ARG A 240 16.76 -10.35 -13.45
N GLU A 241 16.53 -9.22 -12.86
CA GLU A 241 17.48 -8.25 -12.36
C GLU A 241 17.27 -8.08 -10.86
N THR A 242 18.37 -8.03 -10.12
CA THR A 242 18.36 -7.89 -8.67
C THR A 242 18.59 -6.46 -8.24
N PHE A 243 17.96 -6.04 -7.16
CA PHE A 243 18.25 -4.75 -6.54
C PHE A 243 18.52 -4.87 -5.05
N GLY A 244 19.26 -3.90 -4.49
CA GLY A 244 19.58 -3.83 -3.06
C GLY A 244 20.45 -2.65 -2.71
N LEU A 245 20.69 -2.45 -1.41
CA LEU A 245 21.69 -1.52 -0.91
C LEU A 245 23.08 -2.11 -1.16
N ALA A 246 24.13 -1.29 -1.07
CA ALA A 246 25.49 -1.66 -1.44
C ALA A 246 25.90 -3.07 -0.96
N GLY A 247 26.26 -3.93 -1.92
CA GLY A 247 26.71 -5.30 -1.76
C GLY A 247 27.22 -5.82 -3.11
N ALA A 248 28.00 -6.89 -3.12
CA ALA A 248 28.47 -7.52 -4.34
C ALA A 248 27.29 -8.20 -5.09
N ASP A 249 27.38 -8.23 -6.42
CA ASP A 249 26.54 -9.04 -7.32
C ASP A 249 25.07 -8.58 -7.48
N LEU A 250 24.76 -7.30 -7.24
CA LEU A 250 23.44 -6.72 -7.55
C LEU A 250 23.49 -5.99 -8.90
N ASP A 251 22.43 -6.19 -9.72
CA ASP A 251 22.28 -5.46 -10.98
C ASP A 251 22.03 -3.95 -10.71
N TRP A 252 21.13 -3.68 -9.77
CA TRP A 252 20.80 -2.33 -9.29
C TRP A 252 21.21 -2.15 -7.84
N SER A 253 22.01 -1.13 -7.54
CA SER A 253 22.41 -0.84 -6.17
C SER A 253 22.41 0.66 -5.88
N ALA A 254 22.40 1.03 -4.59
CA ALA A 254 22.49 2.41 -4.18
C ALA A 254 23.58 2.62 -3.14
N ARG A 255 24.28 3.76 -3.25
CA ARG A 255 25.18 4.28 -2.20
C ARG A 255 24.56 5.51 -1.59
N ILE A 256 24.09 5.36 -0.37
CA ILE A 256 23.46 6.44 0.40
C ILE A 256 24.56 7.37 0.91
N ALA A 257 24.40 8.68 0.72
CA ALA A 257 25.33 9.68 1.23
C ALA A 257 25.30 9.68 2.76
N LYS A 258 26.48 9.69 3.37
CA LYS A 258 26.63 9.65 4.85
C LYS A 258 25.82 10.77 5.49
N GLY A 259 25.00 10.44 6.47
CA GLY A 259 24.17 11.38 7.24
C GLY A 259 22.95 11.92 6.49
N SER A 260 22.66 11.45 5.27
CA SER A 260 21.50 11.93 4.50
C SER A 260 20.16 11.28 4.87
N ALA A 261 20.16 10.25 5.72
CA ALA A 261 18.95 9.52 6.07
C ALA A 261 18.15 8.98 4.85
N GLY A 262 18.83 8.68 3.74
CA GLY A 262 18.21 8.23 2.49
C GLY A 262 17.73 9.35 1.56
N THR A 263 17.89 10.63 1.95
CA THR A 263 17.47 11.77 1.11
C THR A 263 18.41 12.08 -0.04
N ARG A 264 19.62 11.50 -0.03
CA ARG A 264 20.61 11.65 -1.13
C ARG A 264 21.36 10.34 -1.33
N PHE A 265 21.37 9.83 -2.55
CA PHE A 265 22.05 8.59 -2.92
C PHE A 265 22.41 8.53 -4.40
N ALA A 266 23.46 7.77 -4.71
CA ALA A 266 23.87 7.45 -6.07
C ALA A 266 23.30 6.08 -6.47
N VAL A 267 22.71 5.99 -7.66
CA VAL A 267 22.20 4.76 -8.27
C VAL A 267 23.27 4.12 -9.12
N HIS A 268 23.50 2.84 -8.98
CA HIS A 268 24.43 2.06 -9.79
C HIS A 268 23.66 0.97 -10.54
N PHE A 269 24.03 0.77 -11.80
CA PHE A 269 23.60 -0.34 -12.64
C PHE A 269 24.80 -1.11 -13.15
N ALA A 270 24.82 -2.42 -12.96
CA ALA A 270 25.95 -3.29 -13.30
C ALA A 270 27.31 -2.73 -12.79
N GLY A 271 27.32 -2.28 -11.54
CA GLY A 271 28.51 -1.74 -10.87
C GLY A 271 28.91 -0.31 -11.27
N ARG A 272 28.24 0.32 -12.24
CA ARG A 272 28.54 1.68 -12.72
C ARG A 272 27.54 2.68 -12.15
N ALA A 273 28.01 3.83 -11.68
CA ALA A 273 27.14 4.94 -11.31
C ALA A 273 26.41 5.47 -12.55
N VAL A 274 25.07 5.51 -12.51
CA VAL A 274 24.22 5.92 -13.63
C VAL A 274 23.40 7.16 -13.32
N ALA A 275 23.10 7.44 -12.04
CA ALA A 275 22.33 8.62 -11.66
C ALA A 275 22.56 8.97 -10.18
N GLU A 276 22.23 10.23 -9.82
CA GLU A 276 22.13 10.67 -8.43
C GLU A 276 20.72 11.20 -8.17
N ILE A 277 20.21 10.94 -6.95
CA ILE A 277 18.89 11.38 -6.51
C ILE A 277 19.04 12.17 -5.22
N ALA A 278 18.38 13.33 -5.19
CA ALA A 278 18.16 14.11 -3.99
C ALA A 278 16.65 14.41 -3.87
N TRP A 279 16.04 14.00 -2.77
CA TRP A 279 14.59 14.09 -2.52
C TRP A 279 14.27 14.31 -1.04
N ASN A 280 12.98 14.37 -0.71
CA ASN A 280 12.52 14.57 0.68
C ASN A 280 12.08 13.29 1.39
N LEU A 281 12.12 12.12 0.72
CA LEU A 281 11.72 10.87 1.35
C LEU A 281 12.82 10.33 2.26
N LEU A 282 12.42 9.67 3.34
CA LEU A 282 13.30 9.20 4.40
C LEU A 282 13.46 7.68 4.37
N GLY A 283 14.61 7.23 4.84
CA GLY A 283 14.88 5.84 5.15
C GLY A 283 15.34 5.00 3.94
N ASP A 284 16.11 3.98 4.26
CA ASP A 284 16.70 3.05 3.31
C ASP A 284 15.63 2.28 2.51
N HIS A 285 14.47 2.02 3.13
CA HIS A 285 13.35 1.37 2.46
C HIS A 285 12.82 2.16 1.26
N ASN A 286 12.83 3.51 1.31
CA ASN A 286 12.45 4.33 0.17
C ASN A 286 13.52 4.32 -0.93
N VAL A 287 14.80 4.21 -0.56
CA VAL A 287 15.89 4.01 -1.54
C VAL A 287 15.70 2.67 -2.25
N MET A 288 15.37 1.60 -1.52
CA MET A 288 15.03 0.28 -2.11
C MET A 288 13.83 0.37 -3.06
N ASN A 289 12.75 1.05 -2.64
CA ASN A 289 11.58 1.29 -3.48
C ASN A 289 11.95 2.04 -4.79
N ALA A 290 12.86 3.02 -4.71
CA ALA A 290 13.36 3.74 -5.88
C ALA A 290 14.14 2.84 -6.84
N LEU A 291 15.05 2.00 -6.33
CA LEU A 291 15.82 1.06 -7.15
C LEU A 291 14.89 0.10 -7.91
N ALA A 292 13.89 -0.44 -7.22
CA ALA A 292 12.88 -1.30 -7.83
C ALA A 292 12.09 -0.59 -8.94
N ALA A 293 11.63 0.64 -8.68
CA ALA A 293 10.89 1.44 -9.64
C ALA A 293 11.76 1.83 -10.86
N ILE A 294 13.05 2.19 -10.65
CA ILE A 294 13.99 2.51 -11.72
C ILE A 294 14.26 1.28 -12.59
N GLY A 295 14.51 0.11 -11.99
CA GLY A 295 14.73 -1.14 -12.73
C GLY A 295 13.53 -1.51 -13.60
N ALA A 296 12.31 -1.40 -13.07
CA ALA A 296 11.10 -1.66 -13.84
C ALA A 296 10.86 -0.63 -14.95
N ALA A 297 11.14 0.64 -14.68
CA ALA A 297 11.06 1.71 -15.67
C ALA A 297 12.11 1.53 -16.78
N HIS A 298 13.32 1.04 -16.45
CA HIS A 298 14.36 0.71 -17.41
C HIS A 298 13.88 -0.38 -18.38
N HIS A 299 13.25 -1.44 -17.89
CA HIS A 299 12.61 -2.45 -18.74
C HIS A 299 11.48 -1.88 -19.62
N ALA A 300 10.81 -0.80 -19.18
CA ALA A 300 9.81 -0.08 -19.97
C ALA A 300 10.43 0.94 -20.97
N GLY A 301 11.77 1.02 -21.05
CA GLY A 301 12.49 1.89 -21.99
C GLY A 301 12.81 3.29 -21.45
N VAL A 302 12.66 3.55 -20.16
CA VAL A 302 13.07 4.82 -19.53
C VAL A 302 14.50 4.69 -19.02
N THR A 303 15.39 5.61 -19.42
CA THR A 303 16.77 5.57 -18.94
C THR A 303 16.87 5.86 -17.44
N PRO A 304 17.89 5.34 -16.73
CA PRO A 304 18.07 5.57 -15.30
C PRO A 304 18.17 7.05 -14.94
N GLU A 305 18.78 7.87 -15.80
CA GLU A 305 18.93 9.31 -15.60
C GLU A 305 17.57 10.02 -15.62
N ARG A 306 16.70 9.68 -16.59
CA ARG A 306 15.33 10.22 -16.66
C ARG A 306 14.48 9.76 -15.49
N ALA A 307 14.62 8.51 -15.09
CA ALA A 307 13.93 7.98 -13.92
C ALA A 307 14.37 8.71 -12.64
N ALA A 308 15.67 8.92 -12.47
CA ALA A 308 16.22 9.68 -11.34
C ALA A 308 15.71 11.13 -11.33
N GLN A 309 15.72 11.81 -12.48
CA GLN A 309 15.18 13.17 -12.61
C GLN A 309 13.70 13.22 -12.20
N ALA A 310 12.89 12.28 -12.61
CA ALA A 310 11.50 12.19 -12.19
C ALA A 310 11.36 12.07 -10.65
N LEU A 311 12.19 11.22 -10.03
CA LEU A 311 12.14 10.99 -8.59
C LEU A 311 12.55 12.20 -7.75
N THR A 312 13.35 13.13 -8.27
CA THR A 312 13.64 14.40 -7.55
C THR A 312 12.41 15.28 -7.35
N THR A 313 11.37 15.08 -8.17
CA THR A 313 10.09 15.81 -8.10
C THR A 313 8.94 14.95 -7.56
N PHE A 314 9.22 13.75 -7.10
CA PHE A 314 8.22 12.86 -6.50
C PHE A 314 7.81 13.38 -5.12
N ARG A 315 6.51 13.59 -4.92
CA ARG A 315 5.93 14.19 -3.72
C ARG A 315 5.40 13.19 -2.69
N GLY A 316 5.71 11.90 -2.88
CA GLY A 316 5.27 10.84 -1.98
C GLY A 316 3.82 10.39 -2.23
N VAL A 317 3.28 9.67 -1.27
CA VAL A 317 1.91 9.15 -1.26
C VAL A 317 1.23 9.64 0.02
N ARG A 318 -0.05 9.98 -0.04
CA ARG A 318 -0.83 10.35 1.15
C ARG A 318 -0.74 9.23 2.19
N ARG A 319 -0.67 9.61 3.44
CA ARG A 319 -0.53 8.69 4.57
C ARG A 319 0.75 7.83 4.53
N ARG A 320 1.84 8.34 3.95
CA ARG A 320 3.19 7.77 4.01
C ARG A 320 4.15 8.86 4.48
N MET A 321 4.35 8.97 5.79
CA MET A 321 5.08 10.06 6.44
C MET A 321 4.55 11.45 6.04
N GLU A 322 3.24 11.54 5.80
CA GLU A 322 2.56 12.79 5.42
C GLU A 322 2.53 13.74 6.61
N VAL A 323 3.03 14.97 6.45
CA VAL A 323 2.91 16.01 7.47
C VAL A 323 1.48 16.54 7.44
N ARG A 324 0.71 16.28 8.49
CA ARG A 324 -0.68 16.74 8.65
C ARG A 324 -0.76 18.19 9.18
N GLY A 325 0.25 18.62 9.91
CA GLY A 325 0.33 19.99 10.42
C GLY A 325 1.50 20.19 11.36
N VAL A 326 1.82 21.47 11.57
CA VAL A 326 2.80 21.93 12.55
C VAL A 326 2.13 22.98 13.43
N ILE A 327 2.04 22.76 14.74
CA ILE A 327 1.42 23.65 15.71
C ILE A 327 2.42 23.87 16.85
N ASP A 328 2.79 25.12 17.14
CA ASP A 328 3.74 25.48 18.21
C ASP A 328 5.02 24.58 18.17
N GLU A 329 5.59 24.45 16.98
CA GLU A 329 6.77 23.59 16.67
C GLU A 329 6.53 22.07 16.90
N VAL A 330 5.32 21.63 17.18
CA VAL A 330 4.95 20.21 17.21
C VAL A 330 4.55 19.78 15.82
N THR A 331 5.28 18.81 15.23
CA THR A 331 4.97 18.27 13.91
C THR A 331 4.18 16.98 14.04
N VAL A 332 2.99 16.91 13.41
CA VAL A 332 2.14 15.71 13.38
C VAL A 332 2.22 15.05 12.01
N TYR A 333 2.57 13.76 11.99
CA TYR A 333 2.67 12.93 10.79
C TYR A 333 1.56 11.89 10.73
N ASP A 334 1.16 11.49 9.53
CA ASP A 334 0.28 10.36 9.24
C ASP A 334 1.04 9.29 8.45
N ASP A 335 1.06 8.07 8.95
CA ASP A 335 1.66 6.94 8.28
C ASP A 335 0.76 5.69 8.33
N PHE A 336 0.82 4.89 7.29
CA PHE A 336 0.03 3.66 7.14
C PHE A 336 0.69 2.44 7.80
N ALA A 337 1.86 2.58 8.43
CA ALA A 337 2.59 1.48 9.08
C ALA A 337 1.70 0.80 10.12
N HIS A 338 1.61 -0.52 10.04
CA HIS A 338 0.82 -1.37 10.93
C HIS A 338 1.45 -2.75 11.16
N HIS A 339 2.53 -3.07 10.48
CA HIS A 339 3.36 -4.26 10.68
C HIS A 339 4.66 -3.87 11.41
N PRO A 340 5.22 -4.70 12.31
CA PRO A 340 6.43 -4.33 13.08
C PRO A 340 7.59 -3.82 12.21
N THR A 341 7.90 -4.51 11.11
CA THR A 341 8.94 -4.08 10.17
C THR A 341 8.67 -2.68 9.60
N ALA A 342 7.41 -2.38 9.22
CA ALA A 342 7.03 -1.07 8.71
C ALA A 342 7.10 0.01 9.81
N ILE A 343 6.66 -0.29 11.03
CA ILE A 343 6.76 0.60 12.20
C ILE A 343 8.22 0.95 12.48
N GLU A 344 9.08 -0.07 12.59
CA GLU A 344 10.50 0.10 12.86
C GLU A 344 11.19 0.95 11.78
N THR A 345 10.99 0.60 10.50
CA THR A 345 11.66 1.30 9.38
C THR A 345 11.21 2.76 9.28
N THR A 346 9.93 3.05 9.51
CA THR A 346 9.39 4.42 9.53
C THR A 346 9.96 5.23 10.68
N LEU A 347 9.97 4.67 11.90
CA LEU A 347 10.54 5.34 13.07
C LEU A 347 12.06 5.57 12.94
N ARG A 348 12.81 4.60 12.41
CA ARG A 348 14.25 4.75 12.14
C ARG A 348 14.51 5.85 11.10
N GLY A 349 13.70 5.92 10.05
CA GLY A 349 13.78 6.98 9.06
C GLY A 349 13.51 8.36 9.67
N LEU A 350 12.48 8.49 10.51
CA LEU A 350 12.19 9.74 11.23
C LEU A 350 13.33 10.10 12.19
N ARG A 351 13.81 9.16 12.99
CA ARG A 351 14.93 9.36 13.96
C ARG A 351 16.20 9.85 13.24
N ALA A 352 16.53 9.27 12.10
CA ALA A 352 17.69 9.69 11.32
C ALA A 352 17.56 11.14 10.80
N ARG A 353 16.32 11.61 10.55
CA ARG A 353 16.05 13.00 10.13
C ARG A 353 16.10 13.98 11.28
N VAL A 354 15.46 13.66 12.41
CA VAL A 354 15.24 14.60 13.50
C VAL A 354 16.35 14.57 14.57
N GLY A 355 17.28 13.61 14.47
CA GLY A 355 18.43 13.49 15.38
C GLY A 355 17.99 13.20 16.82
N THR A 356 18.22 14.12 17.73
CA THR A 356 17.89 13.98 19.17
C THR A 356 16.52 14.54 19.54
N ALA A 357 15.77 15.15 18.60
CA ALA A 357 14.43 15.64 18.87
C ALA A 357 13.49 14.50 19.30
N ARG A 358 12.55 14.81 20.17
CA ARG A 358 11.66 13.81 20.75
C ARG A 358 10.65 13.27 19.73
N ILE A 359 10.57 11.95 19.60
CA ILE A 359 9.59 11.24 18.78
C ILE A 359 8.55 10.59 19.69
N ILE A 360 7.28 10.90 19.45
CA ILE A 360 6.13 10.26 20.07
C ILE A 360 5.46 9.38 19.01
N ALA A 361 5.57 8.06 19.18
CA ALA A 361 4.88 7.10 18.32
C ALA A 361 3.45 6.87 18.81
N VAL A 362 2.48 6.94 17.89
CA VAL A 362 1.06 6.71 18.19
C VAL A 362 0.55 5.63 17.26
N LEU A 363 0.04 4.51 17.79
CA LEU A 363 -0.32 3.34 17.00
C LEU A 363 -1.75 2.85 17.30
N GLU A 364 -2.49 2.54 16.22
CA GLU A 364 -3.74 1.77 16.26
C GLU A 364 -3.47 0.32 15.83
N PRO A 365 -3.47 -0.68 16.75
CA PRO A 365 -3.20 -2.07 16.42
C PRO A 365 -4.48 -2.75 15.89
N ARG A 366 -4.93 -2.41 14.68
CA ARG A 366 -6.24 -2.81 14.15
C ARG A 366 -6.21 -3.81 13.00
N SER A 367 -5.06 -4.04 12.34
CA SER A 367 -5.00 -5.03 11.26
C SER A 367 -5.36 -6.43 11.78
N ASN A 368 -5.89 -7.30 10.92
CA ASN A 368 -6.27 -8.66 11.32
C ASN A 368 -5.08 -9.42 11.95
N THR A 369 -3.90 -9.32 11.34
CA THR A 369 -2.67 -9.93 11.86
C THR A 369 -2.31 -9.38 13.26
N MET A 370 -2.44 -8.05 13.47
CA MET A 370 -2.22 -7.45 14.78
C MET A 370 -3.25 -7.90 15.81
N LYS A 371 -4.54 -7.95 15.44
CA LYS A 371 -5.62 -8.44 16.34
C LYS A 371 -5.41 -9.87 16.79
N LEU A 372 -4.88 -10.73 15.92
CA LEU A 372 -4.54 -12.12 16.24
C LEU A 372 -3.28 -12.25 17.13
N GLY A 373 -2.54 -11.16 17.36
CA GLY A 373 -1.35 -11.16 18.22
C GLY A 373 -0.14 -11.91 17.64
N VAL A 374 -0.12 -12.17 16.35
CA VAL A 374 0.95 -12.92 15.68
C VAL A 374 2.32 -12.26 15.88
N HIS A 375 2.35 -10.92 15.87
CA HIS A 375 3.57 -10.12 16.01
C HIS A 375 3.71 -9.43 17.37
N ARG A 376 2.99 -9.86 18.41
CA ARG A 376 2.99 -9.19 19.74
C ARG A 376 4.38 -9.03 20.33
N GLU A 377 5.25 -10.03 20.17
CA GLU A 377 6.62 -10.00 20.73
C GLU A 377 7.56 -9.04 19.97
N GLN A 378 7.24 -8.73 18.72
CA GLN A 378 8.03 -7.83 17.87
C GLN A 378 7.61 -6.36 18.06
N LEU A 379 6.48 -6.08 18.73
CA LEU A 379 5.91 -4.74 18.82
C LEU A 379 6.79 -3.78 19.63
N ALA A 380 7.24 -4.19 20.82
CA ALA A 380 8.11 -3.37 21.64
C ALA A 380 9.47 -3.08 20.97
N PRO A 381 10.18 -4.05 20.38
CA PRO A 381 11.38 -3.78 19.59
C PRO A 381 11.13 -2.81 18.42
N ALA A 382 10.02 -2.94 17.69
CA ALA A 382 9.69 -2.07 16.58
C ALA A 382 9.48 -0.59 16.97
N LEU A 383 9.05 -0.35 18.22
CA LEU A 383 8.85 0.99 18.78
C LEU A 383 10.11 1.57 19.46
N ALA A 384 11.22 0.84 19.52
CA ALA A 384 12.39 1.21 20.29
C ALA A 384 13.03 2.57 19.90
N ALA A 385 12.89 3.00 18.64
CA ALA A 385 13.41 4.27 18.14
C ALA A 385 12.58 5.50 18.57
N ALA A 386 11.37 5.30 19.13
CA ALA A 386 10.57 6.37 19.73
C ALA A 386 10.98 6.66 21.17
N ASP A 387 10.86 7.91 21.60
CA ASP A 387 11.08 8.31 22.99
C ASP A 387 9.87 7.98 23.86
N LEU A 388 8.66 8.12 23.30
CA LEU A 388 7.40 7.74 23.91
C LEU A 388 6.53 6.99 22.88
N SER A 389 5.69 6.09 23.36
CA SER A 389 4.76 5.32 22.51
C SER A 389 3.38 5.26 23.16
N TRP A 390 2.35 5.63 22.37
CA TRP A 390 0.96 5.59 22.79
C TRP A 390 0.19 4.63 21.89
N LEU A 391 -0.44 3.62 22.47
CA LEU A 391 -1.21 2.63 21.71
C LEU A 391 -2.67 2.66 22.12
N LEU A 392 -3.56 2.57 21.13
CA LEU A 392 -4.99 2.47 21.39
C LEU A 392 -5.32 1.07 21.89
N GLY A 393 -5.84 0.96 23.12
CA GLY A 393 -6.42 -0.29 23.63
C GLY A 393 -7.71 -0.57 22.88
N SER A 394 -7.84 -1.77 22.33
CA SER A 394 -9.04 -2.23 21.66
C SER A 394 -9.56 -3.46 22.38
N VAL A 395 -10.87 -3.51 22.65
CA VAL A 395 -11.53 -4.69 23.21
C VAL A 395 -11.50 -5.90 22.27
N ASP A 396 -11.18 -5.67 20.98
CA ASP A 396 -11.10 -6.72 19.96
C ASP A 396 -9.72 -7.37 19.84
N LEU A 397 -8.74 -6.98 20.67
CA LEU A 397 -7.43 -7.64 20.70
C LEU A 397 -7.54 -8.96 21.47
N GLY A 398 -7.18 -10.06 20.82
CA GLY A 398 -7.15 -11.40 21.42
C GLY A 398 -5.99 -11.65 22.38
N TRP A 399 -5.24 -10.60 22.79
CA TRP A 399 -4.00 -10.68 23.58
C TRP A 399 -3.81 -9.41 24.42
N ASP A 400 -2.91 -9.51 25.42
CA ASP A 400 -2.62 -8.40 26.34
C ASP A 400 -1.59 -7.44 25.76
N LEU A 401 -2.08 -6.28 25.32
CA LEU A 401 -1.26 -5.20 24.75
C LEU A 401 -0.29 -4.61 25.77
N ALA A 402 -0.71 -4.45 27.04
CA ALA A 402 0.13 -3.89 28.07
C ALA A 402 1.32 -4.82 28.39
N ALA A 403 1.08 -6.13 28.44
CA ALA A 403 2.12 -7.13 28.62
C ALA A 403 3.14 -7.10 27.47
N ALA A 404 2.70 -6.97 26.22
CA ALA A 404 3.59 -6.87 25.05
C ALA A 404 4.45 -5.59 25.07
N LEU A 405 3.96 -4.52 25.67
CA LEU A 405 4.70 -3.24 25.81
C LEU A 405 5.56 -3.14 27.05
N ALA A 406 5.48 -4.10 27.98
CA ALA A 406 6.24 -4.09 29.24
C ALA A 406 7.76 -3.84 29.07
N PRO A 407 8.44 -4.33 27.98
CA PRO A 407 9.86 -4.03 27.76
C PRO A 407 10.18 -2.55 27.56
N LEU A 408 9.21 -1.72 27.17
CA LEU A 408 9.38 -0.27 26.99
C LEU A 408 9.24 0.49 28.31
N GLY A 409 8.72 -0.13 29.37
CA GLY A 409 8.53 0.47 30.69
C GLY A 409 7.70 1.75 30.62
N ARG A 410 8.20 2.83 31.26
CA ARG A 410 7.49 4.13 31.28
C ARG A 410 7.44 4.86 29.94
N ARG A 411 8.10 4.34 28.91
CA ARG A 411 8.07 4.93 27.56
C ARG A 411 6.84 4.51 26.76
N ALA A 412 6.01 3.61 27.28
CA ALA A 412 4.79 3.18 26.58
C ALA A 412 3.56 3.33 27.49
N ALA A 413 2.45 3.72 26.86
CA ALA A 413 1.14 3.82 27.50
C ALA A 413 0.06 3.28 26.58
N VAL A 414 -1.02 2.76 27.16
CA VAL A 414 -2.21 2.27 26.46
C VAL A 414 -3.37 3.20 26.81
N ALA A 415 -3.92 3.86 25.80
CA ALA A 415 -5.09 4.72 25.94
C ALA A 415 -6.39 3.94 25.73
N ALA A 416 -7.38 4.21 26.55
CA ALA A 416 -8.69 3.52 26.48
C ALA A 416 -9.56 3.97 25.31
N SER A 417 -9.35 5.19 24.80
CA SER A 417 -10.10 5.77 23.68
C SER A 417 -9.27 6.79 22.93
N VAL A 418 -9.74 7.12 21.71
CA VAL A 418 -9.11 8.18 20.89
C VAL A 418 -9.16 9.53 21.61
N ASP A 419 -10.26 9.86 22.28
CA ASP A 419 -10.40 11.16 22.96
C ASP A 419 -9.50 11.26 24.21
N ALA A 420 -9.34 10.16 24.97
CA ALA A 420 -8.37 10.09 26.05
C ALA A 420 -6.95 10.25 25.52
N MET A 421 -6.60 9.53 24.43
CA MET A 421 -5.30 9.63 23.77
C MET A 421 -4.99 11.06 23.30
N VAL A 422 -5.95 11.75 22.70
CA VAL A 422 -5.81 13.16 22.28
C VAL A 422 -5.55 14.07 23.46
N ALA A 423 -6.29 13.91 24.58
CA ALA A 423 -6.11 14.70 25.79
C ALA A 423 -4.70 14.52 26.37
N GLU A 424 -4.26 13.27 26.51
CA GLU A 424 -2.94 12.93 27.06
C GLU A 424 -1.79 13.39 26.15
N LEU A 425 -1.88 13.12 24.83
CA LEU A 425 -0.90 13.59 23.85
C LEU A 425 -0.80 15.11 23.80
N SER A 426 -1.96 15.80 23.83
CA SER A 426 -1.94 17.27 23.84
C SER A 426 -1.32 17.83 25.10
N ALA A 427 -1.54 17.22 26.26
CA ALA A 427 -0.91 17.64 27.54
C ALA A 427 0.60 17.37 27.57
N GLU A 428 1.05 16.24 27.00
CA GLU A 428 2.46 15.81 27.01
C GLU A 428 3.33 16.52 25.96
N ALA A 429 2.74 16.92 24.81
CA ALA A 429 3.48 17.48 23.67
C ALA A 429 4.19 18.81 24.02
N ARG A 430 5.42 18.99 23.52
CA ARG A 430 6.31 20.15 23.73
C ARG A 430 6.80 20.67 22.39
N ALA A 431 7.20 21.93 22.35
CA ALA A 431 7.85 22.50 21.16
C ALA A 431 9.05 21.65 20.73
N GLY A 432 9.15 21.39 19.42
CA GLY A 432 10.17 20.53 18.81
C GLY A 432 9.82 19.04 18.78
N ASP A 433 8.65 18.61 19.26
CA ASP A 433 8.23 17.22 19.21
C ASP A 433 7.77 16.79 17.81
N HIS A 434 8.00 15.50 17.52
CA HIS A 434 7.53 14.83 16.31
C HIS A 434 6.55 13.72 16.70
N ILE A 435 5.25 13.90 16.42
CA ILE A 435 4.20 12.92 16.72
C ILE A 435 3.90 12.13 15.46
N LEU A 436 4.27 10.86 15.43
CA LEU A 436 4.06 9.95 14.32
C LEU A 436 2.84 9.07 14.61
N VAL A 437 1.75 9.31 13.89
CA VAL A 437 0.51 8.55 14.00
C VAL A 437 0.49 7.47 12.94
N MET A 438 0.35 6.22 13.37
CA MET A 438 0.43 5.02 12.53
C MET A 438 -0.87 4.21 12.60
N SER A 439 -1.54 4.01 11.46
CA SER A 439 -2.75 3.20 11.35
C SER A 439 -3.04 2.83 9.89
N ASN A 440 -3.55 1.64 9.65
CA ASN A 440 -4.12 1.24 8.35
C ASN A 440 -5.61 1.61 8.20
N GLY A 441 -6.17 2.38 9.13
CA GLY A 441 -7.55 2.88 9.11
C GLY A 441 -7.64 4.39 9.34
N GLY A 442 -8.84 4.84 9.69
CA GLY A 442 -9.13 6.25 9.95
C GLY A 442 -8.74 6.75 11.34
N PHE A 443 -8.34 5.85 12.24
CA PHE A 443 -7.97 6.14 13.64
C PHE A 443 -8.94 7.08 14.38
N GLY A 444 -10.24 6.91 14.13
CA GLY A 444 -11.28 7.73 14.78
C GLY A 444 -11.14 9.26 14.59
N GLY A 445 -10.44 9.70 13.52
CA GLY A 445 -10.16 11.11 13.26
C GLY A 445 -9.11 11.73 14.19
N LEU A 446 -8.23 10.91 14.77
CA LEU A 446 -7.22 11.34 15.75
C LEU A 446 -6.37 12.50 15.27
N HIS A 447 -5.95 12.54 14.00
CA HIS A 447 -5.11 13.61 13.47
C HIS A 447 -5.76 14.99 13.61
N ASP A 448 -7.00 15.11 13.17
CA ASP A 448 -7.72 16.40 13.17
C ASP A 448 -8.07 16.82 14.61
N LYS A 449 -8.47 15.87 15.46
CA LYS A 449 -8.72 16.09 16.88
C LYS A 449 -7.46 16.56 17.61
N LEU A 450 -6.32 15.91 17.36
CA LEU A 450 -5.03 16.26 17.98
C LEU A 450 -4.57 17.67 17.54
N LEU A 451 -4.63 17.96 16.24
CA LEU A 451 -4.29 19.29 15.74
C LEU A 451 -5.20 20.38 16.31
N ALA A 452 -6.50 20.10 16.48
CA ALA A 452 -7.44 21.02 17.14
C ALA A 452 -7.10 21.22 18.61
N ALA A 453 -6.82 20.15 19.35
CA ALA A 453 -6.42 20.21 20.76
C ALA A 453 -5.11 20.98 20.97
N LEU A 454 -4.09 20.76 20.11
CA LEU A 454 -2.82 21.52 20.17
C LEU A 454 -3.05 23.02 19.92
N ARG A 455 -3.95 23.41 19.00
CA ARG A 455 -4.31 24.83 18.77
C ARG A 455 -5.03 25.45 19.95
N ALA A 456 -5.83 24.68 20.68
CA ALA A 456 -6.63 25.15 21.82
C ALA A 456 -5.81 25.35 23.10
N ARG A 457 -4.54 24.94 23.13
CA ARG A 457 -3.61 25.12 24.28
C ARG A 457 -3.17 26.58 24.48
N LYS A 458 -3.56 27.50 23.58
CA LYS A 458 -3.25 28.93 23.62
C LYS A 458 -4.12 29.70 24.65
#